data_87f9e347517a5d496eea565265ce280f
#
_entry.id   87f9e347517a5d496eea565265ce280f
#
_cell.length_a   1.000
_cell.length_b   1.000
_cell.length_c   1.000
_cell.angle_alpha   90.00
_cell.angle_beta   90.00
_cell.angle_gamma   90.00
#
_symmetry.space_group_name_H-M   'P 1'
#
loop_
_entity.id
_entity.type
_entity.pdbx_description
1 polymer ?
#
loop_
_entity_poly.entity_id
_entity_poly.type
_entity_poly.pdbx_seq_one_letter_code
_entity_poly.pdbx_strand_id
1 'polypeptide(L)'
;MLTPEQRLDHLHTSLRARLDTPARTWLTTALTEAAQGAEPAPAGGAPHAWEMRFASAGRCCTRGEPPHEPDPEAAEAARVLMLCTARADAPTVTRLAAHGTAAERRAVLLALPYLELGPAATPLVEDALRTNDTWLVAAAVGPYAARHLNAHAWRHAVLKCLFTGVPLSAVAEFAPRARSDAELARMLRDYARERTAAGRALPDDLHRALALTEPTPAHPTPAGPSPTHQTPTGPQPPTEP
;
A
#
# COMPACT_ATOMS: atom_id res chain seq x y z
N MET A 1 15.73 -1.14 5.95
CA MET A 1 14.64 -1.45 4.99
C MET A 1 15.26 -1.87 3.65
N LEU A 2 14.73 -2.89 2.99
CA LEU A 2 15.18 -3.30 1.65
C LEU A 2 14.81 -2.25 0.60
N THR A 3 15.68 -2.03 -0.39
CA THR A 3 15.36 -1.21 -1.56
C THR A 3 14.29 -1.88 -2.43
N PRO A 4 13.62 -1.15 -3.34
CA PRO A 4 12.68 -1.77 -4.30
C PRO A 4 13.31 -2.91 -5.09
N GLU A 5 14.53 -2.75 -5.58
CA GLU A 5 15.28 -3.76 -6.31
C GLU A 5 15.55 -5.00 -5.46
N GLN A 6 16.06 -4.82 -4.23
CA GLN A 6 16.28 -5.94 -3.31
C GLN A 6 14.99 -6.72 -2.99
N ARG A 7 13.85 -6.04 -2.96
CA ARG A 7 12.54 -6.70 -2.76
C ARG A 7 12.15 -7.54 -3.97
N LEU A 8 12.39 -7.04 -5.18
CA LEU A 8 12.12 -7.80 -6.41
C LEU A 8 13.06 -9.01 -6.54
N ASP A 9 14.35 -8.86 -6.21
CA ASP A 9 15.31 -9.98 -6.19
C ASP A 9 14.90 -11.05 -5.18
N HIS A 10 14.46 -10.63 -3.99
CA HIS A 10 13.96 -11.56 -2.98
C HIS A 10 12.68 -12.26 -3.45
N LEU A 11 11.75 -11.52 -4.06
CA LEU A 11 10.52 -12.08 -4.64
C LEU A 11 10.85 -13.11 -5.71
N HIS A 12 11.77 -12.81 -6.62
CA HIS A 12 12.21 -13.72 -7.67
C HIS A 12 12.85 -15.00 -7.10
N THR A 13 13.75 -14.85 -6.12
CA THR A 13 14.41 -15.99 -5.48
C THR A 13 13.40 -16.88 -4.76
N SER A 14 12.50 -16.29 -3.97
CA SER A 14 11.46 -17.01 -3.25
C SER A 14 10.48 -17.71 -4.20
N LEU A 15 10.09 -17.04 -5.30
CA LEU A 15 9.23 -17.62 -6.31
C LEU A 15 9.88 -18.86 -6.96
N ARG A 16 11.14 -18.77 -7.37
CA ARG A 16 11.86 -19.89 -7.97
C ARG A 16 11.97 -21.10 -7.05
N ALA A 17 12.11 -20.87 -5.75
CA ALA A 17 12.17 -21.96 -4.75
C ALA A 17 10.83 -22.69 -4.61
N ARG A 18 9.71 -22.04 -4.85
CA ARG A 18 8.34 -22.62 -4.75
C ARG A 18 7.93 -23.42 -5.99
N LEU A 19 8.40 -23.01 -7.16
CA LEU A 19 7.98 -23.59 -8.44
C LEU A 19 8.65 -24.94 -8.70
N ASP A 20 7.92 -25.82 -9.37
CA ASP A 20 8.46 -27.03 -9.97
C ASP A 20 9.36 -26.73 -11.20
N THR A 21 10.02 -27.75 -11.76
CA THR A 21 10.96 -27.55 -12.86
C THR A 21 10.32 -27.01 -14.12
N PRO A 22 9.17 -27.51 -14.59
CA PRO A 22 8.48 -26.94 -15.76
C PRO A 22 8.11 -25.47 -15.55
N ALA A 23 7.54 -25.10 -14.38
CA ALA A 23 7.14 -23.75 -14.08
C ALA A 23 8.34 -22.80 -13.97
N ARG A 24 9.50 -23.25 -13.45
CA ARG A 24 10.75 -22.47 -13.45
C ARG A 24 11.25 -22.18 -14.87
N THR A 25 11.18 -23.15 -15.75
CA THR A 25 11.55 -22.96 -17.16
C THR A 25 10.61 -21.96 -17.84
N TRP A 26 9.31 -22.10 -17.62
CA TRP A 26 8.30 -21.18 -18.13
C TRP A 26 8.54 -19.75 -17.59
N LEU A 27 8.80 -19.58 -16.30
CA LEU A 27 9.07 -18.27 -15.69
C LEU A 27 10.30 -17.61 -16.33
N THR A 28 11.37 -18.36 -16.54
CA THR A 28 12.60 -17.86 -17.18
C THR A 28 12.31 -17.32 -18.59
N THR A 29 11.54 -18.05 -19.39
CA THR A 29 11.11 -17.62 -20.73
C THR A 29 10.22 -16.37 -20.64
N ALA A 30 9.25 -16.36 -19.72
CA ALA A 30 8.34 -15.23 -19.53
C ALA A 30 9.08 -13.93 -19.16
N LEU A 31 10.07 -14.01 -18.28
CA LEU A 31 10.88 -12.84 -17.90
C LEU A 31 11.83 -12.39 -19.03
N THR A 32 12.35 -13.33 -19.82
CA THR A 32 13.15 -12.99 -21.01
C THR A 32 12.31 -12.23 -22.05
N GLU A 33 11.11 -12.71 -22.33
CA GLU A 33 10.16 -12.02 -23.23
C GLU A 33 9.73 -10.65 -22.66
N ALA A 34 9.55 -10.54 -21.34
CA ALA A 34 9.22 -9.26 -20.67
C ALA A 34 10.38 -8.25 -20.80
N ALA A 35 11.63 -8.69 -20.66
CA ALA A 35 12.79 -7.83 -20.86
C ALA A 35 12.88 -7.28 -22.30
N GLN A 36 12.51 -8.09 -23.31
CA GLN A 36 12.42 -7.65 -24.70
C GLN A 36 11.26 -6.69 -24.95
N GLY A 37 10.15 -6.83 -24.20
CA GLY A 37 8.99 -5.94 -24.27
C GLY A 37 9.18 -4.57 -23.62
N ALA A 38 10.34 -4.28 -23.04
CA ALA A 38 10.71 -2.94 -22.57
C ALA A 38 11.01 -1.96 -23.73
N GLU A 39 11.15 -2.45 -24.96
CA GLU A 39 11.21 -1.65 -26.19
C GLU A 39 9.81 -1.17 -26.60
N PRO A 40 9.69 0.00 -27.28
CA PRO A 40 8.39 0.49 -27.75
C PRO A 40 7.64 -0.55 -28.58
N ALA A 41 6.32 -0.65 -28.33
CA ALA A 41 5.48 -1.59 -29.06
C ALA A 41 5.59 -1.42 -30.58
N PRO A 42 5.60 -2.52 -31.37
CA PRO A 42 5.62 -2.44 -32.83
C PRO A 42 4.39 -1.68 -33.33
N ALA A 43 4.57 -0.90 -34.39
CA ALA A 43 3.50 -0.16 -35.03
C ALA A 43 2.37 -1.11 -35.40
N GLY A 44 1.19 -0.96 -34.77
CA GLY A 44 0.03 -1.81 -35.02
C GLY A 44 -0.73 -2.26 -33.78
N GLY A 45 -0.23 -1.97 -32.55
CA GLY A 45 -0.98 -2.19 -31.31
C GLY A 45 -1.18 -3.66 -30.90
N ALA A 46 -0.43 -4.62 -31.49
CA ALA A 46 -0.45 -6.01 -31.05
C ALA A 46 0.14 -6.12 -29.63
N PRO A 47 -0.47 -6.93 -28.74
CA PRO A 47 0.08 -7.16 -27.41
C PRO A 47 1.46 -7.83 -27.52
N HIS A 48 2.37 -7.46 -26.60
CA HIS A 48 3.67 -8.10 -26.51
C HIS A 48 3.53 -9.58 -26.11
N ALA A 49 4.48 -10.42 -26.52
CA ALA A 49 4.46 -11.85 -26.20
C ALA A 49 4.36 -12.12 -24.69
N TRP A 50 5.03 -11.33 -23.88
CA TRP A 50 5.00 -11.46 -22.41
C TRP A 50 3.60 -11.21 -21.81
N GLU A 51 2.71 -10.46 -22.47
CA GLU A 51 1.35 -10.24 -21.98
C GLU A 51 0.50 -11.53 -22.07
N MET A 52 0.79 -12.37 -23.07
CA MET A 52 0.20 -13.72 -23.14
C MET A 52 0.72 -14.61 -22.00
N ARG A 53 2.00 -14.43 -21.61
CA ARG A 53 2.55 -15.09 -20.42
C ARG A 53 1.89 -14.57 -19.15
N PHE A 54 1.70 -13.26 -19.02
CA PHE A 54 1.00 -12.65 -17.90
C PHE A 54 -0.40 -13.27 -17.70
N ALA A 55 -1.18 -13.40 -18.75
CA ALA A 55 -2.49 -14.03 -18.71
C ALA A 55 -2.42 -15.53 -18.35
N SER A 56 -1.40 -16.25 -18.84
CA SER A 56 -1.28 -17.70 -18.61
C SER A 56 -0.65 -18.09 -17.28
N ALA A 57 -0.12 -17.14 -16.49
CA ALA A 57 0.61 -17.42 -15.27
C ALA A 57 -0.15 -18.31 -14.26
N GLY A 58 -1.48 -18.12 -14.15
CA GLY A 58 -2.32 -18.94 -13.27
C GLY A 58 -2.34 -20.43 -13.59
N ARG A 59 -2.04 -20.79 -14.85
CA ARG A 59 -1.98 -22.19 -15.29
C ARG A 59 -0.56 -22.74 -15.31
N CYS A 60 0.43 -21.87 -15.43
CA CYS A 60 1.83 -22.24 -15.65
C CYS A 60 2.67 -22.20 -14.38
N CYS A 61 2.24 -21.44 -13.36
CA CYS A 61 2.89 -21.43 -12.05
C CYS A 61 2.32 -22.59 -11.21
N THR A 62 3.05 -23.70 -11.21
CA THR A 62 2.70 -24.93 -10.51
C THR A 62 3.79 -25.32 -9.49
N ARG A 63 3.42 -26.19 -8.57
CA ARG A 63 4.30 -26.72 -7.52
C ARG A 63 4.11 -28.23 -7.36
N GLY A 64 5.08 -28.86 -6.72
CA GLY A 64 5.02 -30.28 -6.37
C GLY A 64 5.44 -31.21 -7.51
N GLU A 65 5.29 -32.52 -7.24
CA GLU A 65 5.45 -33.57 -8.25
C GLU A 65 4.13 -33.86 -8.98
N PRO A 66 4.17 -34.50 -10.15
CA PRO A 66 2.93 -34.81 -10.89
C PRO A 66 1.93 -35.64 -10.04
N PRO A 67 0.63 -35.27 -10.07
CA PRO A 67 0.04 -34.17 -10.81
C PRO A 67 0.36 -32.82 -10.19
N HIS A 68 0.93 -31.88 -10.96
CA HIS A 68 1.33 -30.55 -10.49
C HIS A 68 0.12 -29.73 -10.04
N GLU A 69 0.23 -29.05 -8.91
CA GLU A 69 -0.83 -28.19 -8.36
C GLU A 69 -0.61 -26.70 -8.77
N PRO A 70 -1.65 -25.99 -9.19
CA PRO A 70 -1.57 -24.55 -9.38
C PRO A 70 -1.19 -23.83 -8.08
N ASP A 71 -0.32 -22.82 -8.19
CA ASP A 71 0.06 -21.95 -7.08
C ASP A 71 -0.35 -20.50 -7.39
N PRO A 72 -1.52 -20.03 -6.89
CA PRO A 72 -2.02 -18.68 -7.15
C PRO A 72 -1.09 -17.57 -6.66
N GLU A 73 -0.39 -17.76 -5.54
CA GLU A 73 0.56 -16.78 -5.00
C GLU A 73 1.81 -16.71 -5.87
N ALA A 74 2.28 -17.85 -6.37
CA ALA A 74 3.38 -17.90 -7.33
C ALA A 74 3.01 -17.25 -8.66
N ALA A 75 1.77 -17.44 -9.13
CA ALA A 75 1.26 -16.80 -10.33
C ALA A 75 1.19 -15.27 -10.18
N GLU A 76 0.78 -14.78 -9.01
CA GLU A 76 0.76 -13.36 -8.70
C GLU A 76 2.18 -12.77 -8.67
N ALA A 77 3.11 -13.43 -7.97
CA ALA A 77 4.51 -13.00 -7.92
C ALA A 77 5.15 -12.98 -9.32
N ALA A 78 4.87 -13.98 -10.16
CA ALA A 78 5.33 -14.03 -11.54
C ALA A 78 4.81 -12.85 -12.37
N ARG A 79 3.53 -12.50 -12.22
CA ARG A 79 2.91 -11.35 -12.89
C ARG A 79 3.56 -10.02 -12.45
N VAL A 80 3.80 -9.84 -11.16
CA VAL A 80 4.50 -8.64 -10.65
C VAL A 80 5.89 -8.54 -11.26
N LEU A 81 6.66 -9.63 -11.27
CA LEU A 81 8.00 -9.66 -11.86
C LEU A 81 7.98 -9.36 -13.37
N MET A 82 7.03 -9.92 -14.14
CA MET A 82 6.90 -9.61 -15.56
C MET A 82 6.62 -8.13 -15.81
N LEU A 83 5.68 -7.51 -15.08
CA LEU A 83 5.39 -6.07 -15.19
C LEU A 83 6.62 -5.21 -14.89
N CYS A 84 7.37 -5.54 -13.84
CA CYS A 84 8.58 -4.81 -13.47
C CYS A 84 9.70 -5.00 -14.49
N THR A 85 9.90 -6.22 -14.98
CA THR A 85 10.93 -6.54 -15.98
C THR A 85 10.64 -5.86 -17.32
N ALA A 86 9.38 -5.84 -17.74
CA ALA A 86 8.92 -5.13 -18.93
C ALA A 86 8.90 -3.60 -18.76
N ARG A 87 9.13 -3.08 -17.55
CA ARG A 87 8.97 -1.64 -17.25
C ARG A 87 7.62 -1.11 -17.76
N ALA A 88 6.55 -1.88 -17.49
CA ALA A 88 5.24 -1.63 -18.04
C ALA A 88 4.79 -0.19 -17.78
N ASP A 89 4.38 0.51 -18.83
CA ASP A 89 3.93 1.90 -18.79
C ASP A 89 2.45 2.03 -18.34
N ALA A 90 2.00 3.25 -18.13
CA ALA A 90 0.63 3.52 -17.67
C ALA A 90 -0.46 3.00 -18.64
N PRO A 91 -0.35 3.18 -19.96
CA PRO A 91 -1.28 2.56 -20.91
C PRO A 91 -1.35 1.04 -20.80
N THR A 92 -0.22 0.37 -20.69
CA THR A 92 -0.13 -1.10 -20.58
C THR A 92 -0.78 -1.61 -19.29
N VAL A 93 -0.44 -1.05 -18.12
CA VAL A 93 -1.06 -1.48 -16.86
C VAL A 93 -2.56 -1.19 -16.82
N THR A 94 -2.99 -0.07 -17.43
CA THR A 94 -4.42 0.27 -17.54
C THR A 94 -5.17 -0.74 -18.39
N ARG A 95 -4.63 -1.11 -19.53
CA ARG A 95 -5.22 -2.10 -20.43
C ARG A 95 -5.28 -3.49 -19.78
N LEU A 96 -4.20 -3.94 -19.13
CA LEU A 96 -4.16 -5.22 -18.43
C LEU A 96 -5.16 -5.25 -17.26
N ALA A 97 -5.32 -4.15 -16.53
CA ALA A 97 -6.31 -4.06 -15.47
C ALA A 97 -7.75 -4.04 -15.99
N ALA A 98 -8.01 -3.34 -17.10
CA ALA A 98 -9.36 -3.21 -17.66
C ALA A 98 -9.93 -4.55 -18.17
N HIS A 99 -9.08 -5.42 -18.74
CA HIS A 99 -9.48 -6.68 -19.33
C HIS A 99 -9.13 -7.91 -18.47
N GLY A 100 -8.39 -7.71 -17.40
CA GLY A 100 -7.88 -8.78 -16.54
C GLY A 100 -8.90 -9.32 -15.54
N THR A 101 -8.68 -10.55 -15.13
CA THR A 101 -9.34 -11.19 -13.98
C THR A 101 -9.01 -10.45 -12.67
N ALA A 102 -9.73 -10.72 -11.60
CA ALA A 102 -9.43 -10.14 -10.28
C ALA A 102 -7.97 -10.41 -9.83
N ALA A 103 -7.44 -11.62 -10.08
CA ALA A 103 -6.06 -11.97 -9.77
C ALA A 103 -5.04 -11.20 -10.61
N GLU A 104 -5.32 -10.92 -11.87
CA GLU A 104 -4.48 -10.11 -12.75
C GLU A 104 -4.51 -8.65 -12.36
N ARG A 105 -5.68 -8.10 -12.06
CA ARG A 105 -5.86 -6.74 -11.54
C ARG A 105 -5.11 -6.55 -10.22
N ARG A 106 -5.17 -7.55 -9.33
CA ARG A 106 -4.43 -7.51 -8.07
C ARG A 106 -2.92 -7.48 -8.29
N ALA A 107 -2.40 -8.31 -9.20
CA ALA A 107 -0.97 -8.29 -9.54
C ALA A 107 -0.53 -6.94 -10.13
N VAL A 108 -1.35 -6.29 -10.96
CA VAL A 108 -1.10 -4.93 -11.44
C VAL A 108 -0.97 -3.95 -10.25
N LEU A 109 -1.93 -3.93 -9.32
CA LEU A 109 -1.89 -3.04 -8.15
C LEU A 109 -0.64 -3.26 -7.29
N LEU A 110 -0.23 -4.52 -7.09
CA LEU A 110 0.97 -4.88 -6.33
C LEU A 110 2.27 -4.48 -7.05
N ALA A 111 2.27 -4.41 -8.38
CA ALA A 111 3.43 -3.97 -9.16
C ALA A 111 3.62 -2.45 -9.17
N LEU A 112 2.54 -1.64 -9.01
CA LEU A 112 2.59 -0.17 -9.11
C LEU A 112 3.71 0.49 -8.29
N PRO A 113 4.04 0.05 -7.05
CA PRO A 113 5.10 0.67 -6.27
C PRO A 113 6.50 0.55 -6.87
N TYR A 114 6.70 -0.39 -7.80
CA TYR A 114 7.98 -0.69 -8.46
C TYR A 114 8.09 -0.08 -9.86
N LEU A 115 6.99 0.46 -10.39
CA LEU A 115 6.92 1.07 -11.71
C LEU A 115 7.04 2.60 -11.62
N GLU A 116 7.73 3.20 -12.58
CA GLU A 116 7.95 4.65 -12.63
C GLU A 116 6.78 5.39 -13.30
N LEU A 117 5.57 5.19 -12.77
CA LEU A 117 4.34 5.72 -13.36
C LEU A 117 3.92 7.09 -12.81
N GLY A 118 4.58 7.59 -11.75
CA GLY A 118 4.10 8.78 -11.06
C GLY A 118 2.62 8.62 -10.66
N PRO A 119 1.80 9.68 -10.73
CA PRO A 119 0.38 9.60 -10.39
C PRO A 119 -0.51 9.00 -11.49
N ALA A 120 0.02 8.64 -12.66
CA ALA A 120 -0.77 8.23 -13.83
C ALA A 120 -1.62 6.97 -13.59
N ALA A 121 -1.21 6.10 -12.65
CA ALA A 121 -1.97 4.89 -12.31
C ALA A 121 -2.92 5.08 -11.10
N THR A 122 -3.07 6.29 -10.57
CA THR A 122 -4.03 6.59 -9.48
C THR A 122 -5.46 6.15 -9.80
N PRO A 123 -5.98 6.34 -11.05
CA PRO A 123 -7.31 5.84 -11.40
C PRO A 123 -7.51 4.34 -11.19
N LEU A 124 -6.48 3.50 -11.37
CA LEU A 124 -6.54 2.06 -11.12
C LEU A 124 -6.75 1.75 -9.64
N VAL A 125 -6.08 2.49 -8.76
CA VAL A 125 -6.25 2.38 -7.31
C VAL A 125 -7.66 2.80 -6.91
N GLU A 126 -8.15 3.92 -7.41
CA GLU A 126 -9.49 4.42 -7.13
C GLU A 126 -10.57 3.46 -7.63
N ASP A 127 -10.36 2.84 -8.80
CA ASP A 127 -11.26 1.83 -9.36
C ASP A 127 -11.33 0.58 -8.47
N ALA A 128 -10.19 0.09 -8.01
CA ALA A 128 -10.14 -1.04 -7.09
C ALA A 128 -10.84 -0.74 -5.75
N LEU A 129 -10.71 0.49 -5.23
CA LEU A 129 -11.39 0.93 -4.01
C LEU A 129 -12.91 1.07 -4.16
N ARG A 130 -13.45 1.18 -5.39
CA ARG A 130 -14.89 1.14 -5.65
C ARG A 130 -15.47 -0.27 -5.55
N THR A 131 -14.65 -1.32 -5.65
CA THR A 131 -15.11 -2.71 -5.52
C THR A 131 -15.36 -3.10 -4.06
N ASN A 132 -16.02 -4.25 -3.84
CA ASN A 132 -16.12 -4.91 -2.53
C ASN A 132 -15.21 -6.15 -2.45
N ASP A 133 -14.34 -6.37 -3.43
CA ASP A 133 -13.34 -7.42 -3.40
C ASP A 133 -12.24 -7.02 -2.40
N THR A 134 -12.20 -7.72 -1.27
CA THR A 134 -11.27 -7.43 -0.17
C THR A 134 -9.81 -7.62 -0.58
N TRP A 135 -9.51 -8.50 -1.53
CA TRP A 135 -8.16 -8.73 -2.05
C TRP A 135 -7.69 -7.57 -2.91
N LEU A 136 -8.58 -7.04 -3.75
CA LEU A 136 -8.29 -5.84 -4.55
C LEU A 136 -8.16 -4.60 -3.67
N VAL A 137 -9.06 -4.41 -2.70
CA VAL A 137 -8.99 -3.29 -1.75
C VAL A 137 -7.68 -3.33 -0.95
N ALA A 138 -7.28 -4.51 -0.44
CA ALA A 138 -6.02 -4.65 0.30
C ALA A 138 -4.79 -4.31 -0.56
N ALA A 139 -4.76 -4.72 -1.83
CA ALA A 139 -3.68 -4.35 -2.76
C ALA A 139 -3.68 -2.85 -3.11
N ALA A 140 -4.88 -2.25 -3.24
CA ALA A 140 -5.05 -0.86 -3.62
C ALA A 140 -4.58 0.13 -2.54
N VAL A 141 -4.59 -0.25 -1.25
CA VAL A 141 -4.13 0.63 -0.15
C VAL A 141 -2.63 0.49 0.17
N GLY A 142 -1.88 -0.15 -0.70
CA GLY A 142 -0.44 -0.38 -0.58
C GLY A 142 0.43 0.88 -0.77
N PRO A 143 1.77 0.72 -0.94
CA PRO A 143 2.72 1.83 -0.96
C PRO A 143 2.52 2.83 -2.11
N TYR A 144 1.91 2.42 -3.23
CA TYR A 144 1.58 3.35 -4.31
C TYR A 144 0.49 4.33 -3.86
N ALA A 145 -0.58 3.84 -3.23
CA ALA A 145 -1.66 4.67 -2.69
C ALA A 145 -1.16 5.64 -1.61
N ALA A 146 -0.25 5.19 -0.74
CA ALA A 146 0.36 6.04 0.27
C ALA A 146 1.07 7.26 -0.33
N ARG A 147 1.69 7.12 -1.51
CA ARG A 147 2.42 8.19 -2.20
C ARG A 147 1.54 9.09 -3.06
N HIS A 148 0.50 8.54 -3.69
CA HIS A 148 -0.21 9.22 -4.79
C HIS A 148 -1.67 9.58 -4.49
N LEU A 149 -2.34 8.94 -3.51
CA LEU A 149 -3.66 9.39 -3.10
C LEU A 149 -3.58 10.71 -2.32
N ASN A 150 -4.40 11.67 -2.70
CA ASN A 150 -4.58 12.89 -1.91
C ASN A 150 -5.22 12.55 -0.54
N ALA A 151 -5.22 13.52 0.38
CA ALA A 151 -5.70 13.29 1.75
C ALA A 151 -7.17 12.85 1.80
N HIS A 152 -8.04 13.41 0.94
CA HIS A 152 -9.45 13.04 0.89
C HIS A 152 -9.64 11.59 0.43
N ALA A 153 -9.08 11.22 -0.72
CA ALA A 153 -9.18 9.87 -1.26
C ALA A 153 -8.57 8.81 -0.30
N TRP A 154 -7.45 9.16 0.34
CA TRP A 154 -6.81 8.27 1.31
C TRP A 154 -7.70 8.03 2.56
N ARG A 155 -8.32 9.07 3.14
CA ARG A 155 -9.25 8.90 4.25
C ARG A 155 -10.43 8.01 3.89
N HIS A 156 -10.98 8.18 2.69
CA HIS A 156 -12.04 7.31 2.19
C HIS A 156 -11.56 5.86 1.98
N ALA A 157 -10.31 5.66 1.54
CA ALA A 157 -9.72 4.32 1.44
C ALA A 157 -9.57 3.65 2.81
N VAL A 158 -9.19 4.38 3.86
CA VAL A 158 -9.17 3.88 5.25
C VAL A 158 -10.55 3.45 5.70
N LEU A 159 -11.58 4.28 5.49
CA LEU A 159 -12.96 3.91 5.80
C LEU A 159 -13.41 2.70 4.98
N LYS A 160 -13.05 2.63 3.69
CA LYS A 160 -13.37 1.47 2.85
C LYS A 160 -12.80 0.18 3.45
N CYS A 161 -11.57 0.18 3.96
CA CYS A 161 -10.99 -0.96 4.66
C CYS A 161 -11.84 -1.38 5.86
N LEU A 162 -12.25 -0.44 6.72
CA LEU A 162 -13.11 -0.72 7.86
C LEU A 162 -14.50 -1.25 7.45
N PHE A 163 -15.07 -0.74 6.37
CA PHE A 163 -16.37 -1.19 5.85
C PHE A 163 -16.32 -2.62 5.29
N THR A 164 -15.23 -2.96 4.60
CA THR A 164 -15.07 -4.25 3.92
C THR A 164 -14.40 -5.31 4.80
N GLY A 165 -13.90 -4.93 5.98
CA GLY A 165 -13.16 -5.83 6.86
C GLY A 165 -11.71 -6.07 6.42
N VAL A 166 -11.15 -5.24 5.54
CA VAL A 166 -9.73 -5.27 5.22
C VAL A 166 -8.96 -4.68 6.41
N PRO A 167 -7.96 -5.41 6.96
CA PRO A 167 -7.23 -4.95 8.13
C PRO A 167 -6.43 -3.68 7.83
N LEU A 168 -6.41 -2.73 8.74
CA LEU A 168 -5.65 -1.46 8.57
C LEU A 168 -4.14 -1.68 8.50
N SER A 169 -3.64 -2.85 8.88
CA SER A 169 -2.25 -3.24 8.63
C SER A 169 -1.89 -3.36 7.15
N ALA A 170 -2.89 -3.51 6.26
CA ALA A 170 -2.69 -3.47 4.80
C ALA A 170 -2.46 -2.05 4.27
N VAL A 171 -2.90 -1.02 5.01
CA VAL A 171 -2.75 0.38 4.58
C VAL A 171 -1.31 0.83 4.81
N ALA A 172 -0.59 1.03 3.72
CA ALA A 172 0.80 1.48 3.80
C ALA A 172 0.89 2.88 4.43
N GLU A 173 1.89 3.06 5.30
CA GLU A 173 2.14 4.32 6.02
C GLU A 173 0.92 4.82 6.82
N PHE A 174 0.05 3.90 7.29
CA PHE A 174 -1.16 4.26 8.00
C PHE A 174 -0.88 5.14 9.22
N ALA A 175 -0.02 4.69 10.15
CA ALA A 175 0.21 5.39 11.40
C ALA A 175 0.80 6.80 11.23
N PRO A 176 1.83 7.05 10.39
CA PRO A 176 2.34 8.40 10.18
C PRO A 176 1.32 9.33 9.52
N ARG A 177 0.48 8.84 8.60
CA ARG A 177 -0.56 9.66 7.94
C ARG A 177 -1.78 9.92 8.82
N ALA A 178 -2.14 8.98 9.70
CA ALA A 178 -3.31 9.10 10.57
C ALA A 178 -3.05 10.03 11.77
N ARG A 179 -1.79 10.21 12.19
CA ARG A 179 -1.46 11.02 13.36
C ARG A 179 -1.93 12.46 13.19
N SER A 180 -2.72 12.91 14.19
CA SER A 180 -3.27 14.27 14.24
C SER A 180 -4.13 14.67 13.03
N ASP A 181 -4.62 13.69 12.24
CA ASP A 181 -5.57 13.95 11.17
C ASP A 181 -6.98 14.14 11.76
N ALA A 182 -7.32 15.39 12.05
CA ALA A 182 -8.60 15.75 12.69
C ALA A 182 -9.81 15.37 11.82
N GLU A 183 -9.69 15.44 10.49
CA GLU A 183 -10.78 15.06 9.59
C GLU A 183 -10.97 13.55 9.56
N LEU A 184 -9.89 12.76 9.54
CA LEU A 184 -9.99 11.30 9.69
C LEU A 184 -10.63 10.96 11.04
N ALA A 185 -10.22 11.61 12.13
CA ALA A 185 -10.81 11.41 13.46
C ALA A 185 -12.31 11.67 13.46
N ARG A 186 -12.77 12.73 12.81
CA ARG A 186 -14.18 13.05 12.65
C ARG A 186 -14.92 11.93 11.92
N MET A 187 -14.41 11.53 10.73
CA MET A 187 -15.01 10.48 9.90
C MET A 187 -15.08 9.13 10.64
N LEU A 188 -14.04 8.77 11.40
CA LEU A 188 -14.02 7.54 12.20
C LEU A 188 -15.05 7.57 13.35
N ARG A 189 -15.20 8.72 14.02
CA ARG A 189 -16.23 8.88 15.07
C ARG A 189 -17.65 8.82 14.49
N ASP A 190 -17.87 9.39 13.31
CA ASP A 190 -19.16 9.30 12.62
C ASP A 190 -19.49 7.84 12.29
N TYR A 191 -18.53 7.10 11.76
CA TYR A 191 -18.66 5.67 11.49
C TYR A 191 -18.91 4.85 12.77
N ALA A 192 -18.21 5.15 13.87
CA ALA A 192 -18.43 4.50 15.16
C ALA A 192 -19.87 4.72 15.66
N ARG A 193 -20.39 5.96 15.57
CA ARG A 193 -21.76 6.30 15.97
C ARG A 193 -22.81 5.57 15.15
N GLU A 194 -22.61 5.51 13.83
CA GLU A 194 -23.51 4.78 12.93
C GLU A 194 -23.56 3.28 13.27
N ARG A 195 -22.40 2.65 13.48
CA ARG A 195 -22.35 1.23 13.86
C ARG A 195 -23.03 0.96 15.19
N THR A 196 -22.79 1.81 16.20
CA THR A 196 -23.39 1.70 17.53
C THR A 196 -24.91 1.87 17.44
N ALA A 197 -25.39 2.87 16.69
CA ALA A 197 -26.83 3.08 16.46
C ALA A 197 -27.51 1.89 15.76
N ALA A 198 -26.74 1.19 14.88
CA ALA A 198 -27.20 -0.04 14.22
C ALA A 198 -27.03 -1.32 15.08
N GLY A 199 -26.60 -1.21 16.33
CA GLY A 199 -26.36 -2.36 17.21
C GLY A 199 -25.20 -3.26 16.77
N ARG A 200 -24.25 -2.75 15.98
CA ARG A 200 -23.10 -3.49 15.45
C ARG A 200 -21.86 -3.26 16.31
N ALA A 201 -21.10 -4.31 16.58
CA ALA A 201 -19.82 -4.20 17.28
C ALA A 201 -18.83 -3.32 16.51
N LEU A 202 -18.01 -2.56 17.25
CA LEU A 202 -16.94 -1.76 16.68
C LEU A 202 -15.72 -2.66 16.40
N PRO A 203 -15.12 -2.60 15.20
CA PRO A 203 -13.89 -3.35 14.90
C PRO A 203 -12.70 -2.85 15.75
N ASP A 204 -11.79 -3.75 16.12
CA ASP A 204 -10.57 -3.39 16.87
C ASP A 204 -9.70 -2.39 16.10
N ASP A 205 -9.65 -2.49 14.78
CA ASP A 205 -8.96 -1.55 13.91
C ASP A 205 -9.52 -0.12 14.02
N LEU A 206 -10.82 0.03 14.24
CA LEU A 206 -11.43 1.34 14.44
C LEU A 206 -10.95 1.98 15.75
N HIS A 207 -10.88 1.20 16.84
CA HIS A 207 -10.34 1.69 18.12
C HIS A 207 -8.88 2.13 17.98
N ARG A 208 -8.07 1.32 17.30
CA ARG A 208 -6.65 1.65 17.02
C ARG A 208 -6.51 2.91 16.16
N ALA A 209 -7.33 3.06 15.14
CA ALA A 209 -7.32 4.23 14.28
C ALA A 209 -7.71 5.51 15.03
N LEU A 210 -8.75 5.45 15.86
CA LEU A 210 -9.17 6.59 16.70
C LEU A 210 -8.05 7.01 17.65
N ALA A 211 -7.40 6.07 18.34
CA ALA A 211 -6.29 6.37 19.25
C ALA A 211 -5.11 7.06 18.55
N LEU A 212 -4.83 6.70 17.28
CA LEU A 212 -3.76 7.34 16.49
C LEU A 212 -4.10 8.76 16.04
N THR A 213 -5.37 9.05 15.83
CA THR A 213 -5.83 10.38 15.39
C THR A 213 -5.97 11.38 16.53
N GLU A 214 -5.96 10.92 17.78
CA GLU A 214 -5.98 11.81 18.94
C GLU A 214 -4.65 12.60 19.06
N PRO A 215 -4.73 13.91 19.38
CA PRO A 215 -3.52 14.68 19.65
C PRO A 215 -2.73 14.01 20.79
N THR A 216 -1.48 13.70 20.58
CA THR A 216 -0.61 13.27 21.69
C THR A 216 -0.62 14.37 22.75
N PRO A 217 -1.01 14.08 24.02
CA PRO A 217 -1.00 15.09 25.06
C PRO A 217 0.42 15.69 25.10
N ALA A 218 0.50 17.01 24.94
CA ALA A 218 1.77 17.72 25.07
C ALA A 218 2.37 17.36 26.43
N HIS A 219 3.60 16.87 26.44
CA HIS A 219 4.34 16.66 27.68
C HIS A 219 4.30 17.99 28.47
N PRO A 220 3.84 18.03 29.71
CA PRO A 220 3.90 19.26 30.49
C PRO A 220 5.35 19.70 30.51
N THR A 221 5.63 20.85 29.92
CA THR A 221 6.93 21.51 30.06
C THR A 221 7.19 21.63 31.54
N PRO A 222 8.30 21.10 32.08
CA PRO A 222 8.60 21.30 33.50
C PRO A 222 8.62 22.81 33.77
N ALA A 223 7.77 23.24 34.71
CA ALA A 223 7.70 24.63 35.14
C ALA A 223 9.11 25.05 35.53
N GLY A 224 9.66 26.01 34.80
CA GLY A 224 10.95 26.62 35.14
C GLY A 224 10.90 27.14 36.58
N PRO A 225 12.04 27.16 37.28
CA PRO A 225 12.07 27.61 38.66
C PRO A 225 11.52 29.04 38.75
N SER A 226 10.56 29.23 39.64
CA SER A 226 9.98 30.54 39.94
C SER A 226 11.09 31.53 40.29
N PRO A 227 11.04 32.79 39.82
CA PRO A 227 12.02 33.79 40.17
C PRO A 227 11.94 34.06 41.69
N THR A 228 13.06 33.83 42.38
CA THR A 228 13.24 34.14 43.79
C THR A 228 13.00 35.63 44.01
N HIS A 229 12.01 35.96 44.81
CA HIS A 229 11.67 37.30 45.22
C HIS A 229 12.86 37.86 46.03
N GLN A 230 13.66 38.74 45.39
CA GLN A 230 14.68 39.54 46.12
C GLN A 230 13.95 40.63 46.87
N THR A 231 14.02 40.56 48.21
CA THR A 231 13.55 41.61 49.09
C THR A 231 14.45 42.82 48.95
N PRO A 232 13.93 44.03 48.72
CA PRO A 232 14.76 45.21 48.68
C PRO A 232 15.23 45.56 50.09
N THR A 233 16.53 45.61 50.29
CA THR A 233 17.20 46.16 51.53
C THR A 233 16.88 47.62 51.61
N GLY A 234 16.21 48.05 52.71
CA GLY A 234 15.89 49.43 53.02
C GLY A 234 17.13 50.31 53.34
N PRO A 235 17.02 51.63 53.21
CA PRO A 235 18.13 52.55 53.34
C PRO A 235 18.57 52.72 54.79
N GLN A 236 19.90 52.70 55.01
CA GLN A 236 20.55 53.05 56.30
C GLN A 236 20.42 54.58 56.56
N PRO A 237 20.18 54.98 57.82
CA PRO A 237 20.19 56.41 58.20
C PRO A 237 21.61 56.99 58.25
N PRO A 238 21.77 58.33 58.10
CA PRO A 238 23.07 58.99 58.09
C PRO A 238 23.60 59.14 59.50
N THR A 239 24.92 58.91 59.70
CA THR A 239 25.66 59.25 60.84
C THR A 239 26.10 60.69 60.69
N GLU A 240 25.74 61.56 61.66
CA GLU A 240 26.26 62.90 61.85
C GLU A 240 27.34 62.89 62.98
N PRO A 241 28.11 63.98 63.16
CA PRO A 241 29.55 64.15 63.11
C PRO A 241 30.27 63.86 64.40
#